data_0e1910ff6009d8e41fc5fa8366f94716
#
_entry.id   0e1910ff6009d8e41fc5fa8366f94716
#
_cell.length_a   1.000
_cell.length_b   1.000
_cell.length_c   1.000
_cell.angle_alpha   90.00
_cell.angle_beta   90.00
_cell.angle_gamma   90.00
#
_symmetry.space_group_name_H-M   'P 1'
#
loop_
_entity.id
_entity.type
_entity.pdbx_description
1 polymer ?
#
loop_
_entity_poly.entity_id
_entity_poly.type
_entity_poly.pdbx_seq_one_letter_code
_entity_poly.pdbx_strand_id
1 'polypeptide(L)'
;MKRMLFVMLIAILFGGITAVAQRPKTVKCTMNSVKKAMNAKNSVANASQNTTLVVVDCQYDFCNPQGSLYVPGAEKAVDNVLDYLQSHPNINEVIFTVDWHNAKDGSFKAQGGPWPPHCIRFSKGSQIDERLIQACLDKNIPYQVIRKGEVIETEEYGAFQKITPAVKGKRTLCTMTDKVTSANTNFVICGVAGDYCVLETLKNLLKGGLHVDVYTNGVASIDKGEKLSSFIKEKNLKVAND
;
A
#
# COMPACT_ATOMS: atom_id res chain seq x y z
N MET A 1 17.86 -63.51 -3.21
CA MET A 1 18.50 -62.28 -2.78
C MET A 1 17.73 -61.75 -1.57
N LYS A 2 18.28 -61.94 -0.36
CA LYS A 2 17.62 -61.70 0.91
C LYS A 2 17.90 -60.27 1.36
N ARG A 3 16.86 -59.51 1.63
CA ARG A 3 16.94 -58.19 2.35
C ARG A 3 17.04 -58.45 3.82
N MET A 4 18.13 -58.02 4.46
CA MET A 4 18.30 -58.02 5.91
C MET A 4 17.69 -56.74 6.50
N LEU A 5 16.73 -56.93 7.42
CA LEU A 5 16.08 -55.89 8.18
C LEU A 5 16.88 -55.72 9.50
N PHE A 6 17.45 -54.53 9.72
CA PHE A 6 18.15 -54.20 10.97
C PHE A 6 17.16 -53.52 11.93
N VAL A 7 16.78 -54.21 12.96
CA VAL A 7 15.94 -53.67 14.05
C VAL A 7 16.88 -53.15 15.15
N MET A 8 16.88 -51.87 15.37
CA MET A 8 17.61 -51.22 16.46
C MET A 8 16.70 -51.02 17.67
N LEU A 9 16.98 -51.75 18.74
CA LEU A 9 16.25 -51.70 20.00
C LEU A 9 16.80 -50.52 20.84
N ILE A 10 16.00 -49.51 21.11
CA ILE A 10 16.36 -48.40 22.02
C ILE A 10 15.70 -48.69 23.38
N ALA A 11 16.52 -48.92 24.39
CA ALA A 11 16.09 -49.04 25.78
C ALA A 11 15.80 -47.66 26.36
N ILE A 12 14.56 -47.44 26.80
CA ILE A 12 14.15 -46.23 27.53
C ILE A 12 14.38 -46.46 29.01
N LEU A 13 15.33 -45.75 29.60
CA LEU A 13 15.54 -45.64 31.03
C LEU A 13 14.54 -44.65 31.63
N PHE A 14 13.60 -45.11 32.45
CA PHE A 14 12.73 -44.30 33.26
C PHE A 14 13.50 -43.75 34.48
N GLY A 15 13.87 -42.46 34.40
CA GLY A 15 14.31 -41.69 35.57
C GLY A 15 13.14 -40.88 36.10
N GLY A 16 12.61 -41.28 37.27
CA GLY A 16 11.53 -40.56 37.95
C GLY A 16 12.00 -39.20 38.46
N ILE A 17 11.41 -38.11 37.93
CA ILE A 17 11.55 -36.76 38.49
C ILE A 17 10.27 -36.47 39.27
N THR A 18 10.35 -36.44 40.60
CA THR A 18 9.30 -35.94 41.48
C THR A 18 9.22 -34.41 41.35
N ALA A 19 8.22 -33.92 40.61
CA ALA A 19 7.93 -32.52 40.54
C ALA A 19 7.28 -32.02 41.82
N VAL A 20 8.01 -31.26 42.62
CA VAL A 20 7.45 -30.53 43.76
C VAL A 20 6.68 -29.34 43.21
N ALA A 21 5.36 -29.38 43.35
CA ALA A 21 4.48 -28.28 42.98
C ALA A 21 4.73 -27.05 43.87
N GLN A 22 5.40 -26.05 43.38
CA GLN A 22 5.50 -24.75 44.04
C GLN A 22 4.19 -23.98 43.88
N ARG A 23 3.56 -23.59 45.00
CA ARG A 23 2.39 -22.73 45.03
C ARG A 23 2.72 -21.37 44.34
N PRO A 24 1.84 -20.81 43.52
CA PRO A 24 2.05 -19.53 42.92
C PRO A 24 2.11 -18.44 44.02
N LYS A 25 3.22 -17.68 44.03
CA LYS A 25 3.36 -16.50 44.91
C LYS A 25 2.35 -15.45 44.47
N THR A 26 1.45 -15.07 45.39
CA THR A 26 0.52 -13.94 45.20
C THR A 26 1.33 -12.65 44.97
N VAL A 27 1.30 -12.11 43.77
CA VAL A 27 1.91 -10.83 43.45
C VAL A 27 1.00 -9.74 44.02
N LYS A 28 1.44 -9.05 45.09
CA LYS A 28 0.75 -7.86 45.58
C LYS A 28 0.75 -6.78 44.50
N CYS A 29 -0.43 -6.49 43.93
CA CYS A 29 -0.61 -5.41 42.97
C CYS A 29 -0.50 -4.08 43.72
N THR A 30 0.62 -3.38 43.60
CA THR A 30 0.80 -2.03 44.16
C THR A 30 0.35 -0.98 43.18
N MET A 31 -0.12 0.21 43.67
CA MET A 31 -0.53 1.34 42.85
C MET A 31 0.56 1.76 41.84
N ASN A 32 1.83 1.51 42.14
CA ASN A 32 2.95 1.77 41.23
C ASN A 32 3.00 0.78 40.06
N SER A 33 2.63 -0.48 40.25
CA SER A 33 2.55 -1.45 39.14
C SER A 33 1.36 -1.15 38.22
N VAL A 34 0.25 -0.65 38.78
CA VAL A 34 -0.90 -0.19 37.97
C VAL A 34 -0.56 1.06 37.17
N LYS A 35 0.10 2.08 37.79
CA LYS A 35 0.58 3.28 37.07
C LYS A 35 1.61 2.93 35.99
N LYS A 36 2.53 1.99 36.23
CA LYS A 36 3.49 1.52 35.24
C LYS A 36 2.80 0.79 34.08
N ALA A 37 1.76 -0.01 34.36
CA ALA A 37 0.96 -0.69 33.34
C ALA A 37 0.06 0.30 32.55
N MET A 38 -0.46 1.36 33.20
CA MET A 38 -1.21 2.42 32.52
C MET A 38 -0.30 3.30 31.67
N ASN A 39 0.90 3.64 32.15
CA ASN A 39 1.89 4.35 31.34
C ASN A 39 2.43 3.50 30.18
N ALA A 40 2.60 2.18 30.36
CA ALA A 40 2.93 1.26 29.28
C ALA A 40 1.78 1.13 28.26
N LYS A 41 0.50 1.13 28.69
CA LYS A 41 -0.64 1.20 27.78
C LYS A 41 -0.73 2.55 27.03
N ASN A 42 -0.39 3.67 27.69
CA ASN A 42 -0.35 4.97 27.02
C ASN A 42 0.88 5.13 26.10
N SER A 43 1.99 4.43 26.36
CA SER A 43 3.13 4.35 25.43
C SER A 43 2.90 3.40 24.25
N VAL A 44 2.00 2.39 24.42
CA VAL A 44 1.54 1.52 23.33
C VAL A 44 0.46 2.20 22.49
N ALA A 45 -0.25 3.24 23.02
CA ALA A 45 -1.17 4.05 22.22
C ALA A 45 -0.46 5.00 21.22
N ASN A 46 0.88 5.13 21.32
CA ASN A 46 1.75 5.75 20.31
C ASN A 46 2.50 4.70 19.46
N ALA A 47 2.12 3.44 19.50
CA ALA A 47 2.52 2.49 18.48
C ALA A 47 1.96 3.01 17.14
N SER A 48 2.84 3.39 16.23
CA SER A 48 2.52 3.90 14.90
C SER A 48 1.42 3.01 14.31
N GLN A 49 0.24 3.60 14.06
CA GLN A 49 -0.87 2.84 13.49
C GLN A 49 -0.42 2.28 12.16
N ASN A 50 -0.65 1.00 11.93
CA ASN A 50 -0.36 0.35 10.66
C ASN A 50 -0.97 1.16 9.52
N THR A 51 -0.17 1.42 8.50
CA THR A 51 -0.50 2.32 7.40
C THR A 51 -0.34 1.60 6.07
N THR A 52 -1.29 1.79 5.18
CA THR A 52 -1.19 1.39 3.77
C THR A 52 -0.68 2.56 2.96
N LEU A 53 0.42 2.38 2.25
CA LEU A 53 0.88 3.32 1.23
C LEU A 53 0.21 2.99 -0.10
N VAL A 54 -0.50 3.96 -0.68
CA VAL A 54 -1.07 3.87 -2.03
C VAL A 54 -0.16 4.61 -2.99
N VAL A 55 0.49 3.87 -3.86
CA VAL A 55 1.38 4.39 -4.90
C VAL A 55 0.63 4.38 -6.22
N VAL A 56 0.24 5.57 -6.67
CA VAL A 56 -0.64 5.73 -7.83
C VAL A 56 0.20 5.80 -9.10
N ASP A 57 -0.02 4.85 -9.99
CA ASP A 57 0.40 4.83 -11.41
C ASP A 57 1.89 5.16 -11.65
N CYS A 58 2.78 4.77 -10.74
CA CYS A 58 4.23 4.92 -10.94
C CYS A 58 4.73 3.92 -11.99
N GLN A 59 4.26 4.08 -13.23
CA GLN A 59 4.53 3.24 -14.39
C GLN A 59 5.53 3.91 -15.34
N TYR A 60 6.18 3.12 -16.20
CA TYR A 60 7.20 3.60 -17.13
C TYR A 60 6.72 4.77 -18.00
N ASP A 61 5.51 4.67 -18.56
CA ASP A 61 5.00 5.73 -19.47
C ASP A 61 4.79 7.07 -18.78
N PHE A 62 4.56 7.08 -17.48
CA PHE A 62 4.38 8.31 -16.70
C PHE A 62 5.67 8.78 -16.03
N CYS A 63 6.53 7.86 -15.56
CA CYS A 63 7.64 8.18 -14.70
C CYS A 63 9.01 8.21 -15.40
N ASN A 64 9.11 7.70 -16.61
CA ASN A 64 10.36 7.74 -17.37
C ASN A 64 10.30 8.89 -18.40
N PRO A 65 11.38 9.72 -18.54
CA PRO A 65 11.40 10.78 -19.55
C PRO A 65 11.19 10.31 -20.99
N GLN A 66 11.39 9.02 -21.27
CA GLN A 66 11.11 8.39 -22.57
C GLN A 66 9.72 7.74 -22.63
N GLY A 67 8.92 7.87 -21.58
CA GLY A 67 7.55 7.36 -21.51
C GLY A 67 6.61 8.15 -22.43
N SER A 68 5.57 7.51 -22.93
CA SER A 68 4.66 8.10 -23.93
C SER A 68 3.76 9.22 -23.37
N LEU A 69 3.60 9.29 -22.06
CA LEU A 69 2.84 10.33 -21.34
C LEU A 69 3.61 10.76 -20.06
N TYR A 70 4.88 11.08 -20.25
CA TYR A 70 5.74 11.48 -19.14
C TYR A 70 5.21 12.69 -18.37
N VAL A 71 5.16 12.55 -17.05
CA VAL A 71 4.79 13.60 -16.09
C VAL A 71 6.07 14.25 -15.58
N PRO A 72 6.32 15.54 -15.84
CA PRO A 72 7.55 16.21 -15.41
C PRO A 72 7.80 16.08 -13.90
N GLY A 73 8.98 15.61 -13.51
CA GLY A 73 9.37 15.40 -12.11
C GLY A 73 8.91 14.09 -11.50
N ALA A 74 8.29 13.20 -12.27
CA ALA A 74 7.81 11.92 -11.78
C ALA A 74 8.94 11.00 -11.30
N GLU A 75 10.11 11.03 -11.97
CA GLU A 75 11.28 10.29 -11.51
C GLU A 75 11.73 10.72 -10.10
N LYS A 76 11.70 12.03 -9.82
CA LYS A 76 12.02 12.54 -8.47
C LYS A 76 10.94 12.16 -7.46
N ALA A 77 9.67 12.17 -7.86
CA ALA A 77 8.59 11.69 -7.00
C ALA A 77 8.78 10.21 -6.63
N VAL A 78 9.17 9.36 -7.60
CA VAL A 78 9.51 7.94 -7.33
C VAL A 78 10.68 7.82 -6.36
N ASP A 79 11.77 8.60 -6.53
CA ASP A 79 12.90 8.61 -5.60
C ASP A 79 12.44 8.97 -4.19
N ASN A 80 11.60 10.00 -4.04
CA ASN A 80 11.05 10.40 -2.75
C ASN A 80 10.15 9.30 -2.15
N VAL A 81 9.39 8.57 -2.95
CA VAL A 81 8.58 7.42 -2.45
C VAL A 81 9.48 6.30 -1.94
N LEU A 82 10.62 6.04 -2.60
CA LEU A 82 11.61 5.07 -2.12
C LEU A 82 12.20 5.51 -0.77
N ASP A 83 12.57 6.78 -0.61
CA ASP A 83 13.06 7.34 0.65
C ASP A 83 11.99 7.27 1.75
N TYR A 84 10.73 7.57 1.41
CA TYR A 84 9.59 7.46 2.32
C TYR A 84 9.37 6.03 2.82
N LEU A 85 9.45 5.04 1.95
CA LEU A 85 9.39 3.63 2.32
C LEU A 85 10.56 3.24 3.25
N GLN A 86 11.75 3.84 3.09
CA GLN A 86 12.90 3.57 3.94
C GLN A 86 12.71 4.14 5.35
N SER A 87 12.21 5.36 5.48
CA SER A 87 12.11 6.12 6.72
C SER A 87 10.86 5.80 7.56
N HIS A 88 9.82 5.14 6.99
CA HIS A 88 8.54 4.92 7.65
C HIS A 88 8.25 3.43 7.93
N PRO A 89 8.74 2.89 9.06
CA PRO A 89 8.57 1.46 9.39
C PRO A 89 7.12 1.07 9.76
N ASN A 90 6.23 2.04 9.93
CA ASN A 90 4.79 1.80 10.16
C ASN A 90 4.01 1.48 8.88
N ILE A 91 4.62 1.65 7.71
CA ILE A 91 4.05 1.17 6.45
C ILE A 91 4.20 -0.36 6.43
N ASN A 92 3.09 -1.04 6.56
CA ASN A 92 3.03 -2.49 6.63
C ASN A 92 2.29 -3.11 5.43
N GLU A 93 1.84 -2.30 4.49
CA GLU A 93 1.19 -2.70 3.25
C GLU A 93 1.39 -1.61 2.18
N VAL A 94 1.61 -2.03 0.94
CA VAL A 94 1.64 -1.14 -0.23
C VAL A 94 0.56 -1.58 -1.22
N ILE A 95 -0.19 -0.63 -1.78
CA ILE A 95 -1.10 -0.89 -2.91
C ILE A 95 -0.64 -0.03 -4.08
N PHE A 96 -0.22 -0.68 -5.16
CA PHE A 96 0.07 -0.03 -6.42
C PHE A 96 -1.19 0.02 -7.26
N THR A 97 -1.59 1.20 -7.73
CA THR A 97 -2.54 1.29 -8.83
C THR A 97 -1.81 1.35 -10.16
N VAL A 98 -2.41 0.83 -11.20
CA VAL A 98 -1.83 0.85 -12.54
C VAL A 98 -2.89 1.09 -13.60
N ASP A 99 -2.62 2.00 -14.53
CA ASP A 99 -3.36 2.07 -15.78
C ASP A 99 -3.07 0.83 -16.62
N TRP A 100 -4.15 0.24 -17.16
CA TRP A 100 -4.05 -1.03 -17.85
C TRP A 100 -4.91 -1.03 -19.12
N HIS A 101 -4.55 -0.12 -20.04
CA HIS A 101 -5.38 0.19 -21.19
C HIS A 101 -5.33 -0.86 -22.29
N ASN A 102 -6.45 -1.01 -22.99
CA ASN A 102 -6.46 -1.68 -24.27
C ASN A 102 -5.78 -0.78 -25.33
N ALA A 103 -5.16 -1.37 -26.36
CA ALA A 103 -4.54 -0.60 -27.45
C ALA A 103 -5.52 0.29 -28.24
N LYS A 104 -6.83 0.04 -28.10
CA LYS A 104 -7.91 0.84 -28.71
C LYS A 104 -8.77 1.54 -27.66
N ASP A 105 -8.15 1.96 -26.55
CA ASP A 105 -8.85 2.65 -25.47
C ASP A 105 -9.46 3.97 -25.94
N GLY A 106 -10.69 4.26 -25.49
CA GLY A 106 -11.44 5.47 -25.87
C GLY A 106 -10.78 6.77 -25.39
N SER A 107 -9.92 6.71 -24.38
CA SER A 107 -9.14 7.86 -23.88
C SER A 107 -8.04 8.30 -24.85
N PHE A 108 -7.67 7.47 -25.84
CA PHE A 108 -6.60 7.76 -26.77
C PHE A 108 -7.03 8.65 -27.94
N LYS A 109 -6.11 9.51 -28.40
CA LYS A 109 -6.35 10.46 -29.52
C LYS A 109 -6.86 9.77 -30.78
N ALA A 110 -6.38 8.56 -31.08
CA ALA A 110 -6.83 7.81 -32.25
C ALA A 110 -8.31 7.37 -32.18
N GLN A 111 -8.87 7.36 -30.97
CA GLN A 111 -10.28 7.07 -30.70
C GLN A 111 -11.11 8.31 -30.33
N GLY A 112 -10.51 9.50 -30.43
CA GLY A 112 -11.16 10.78 -30.11
C GLY A 112 -10.94 11.27 -28.68
N GLY A 113 -10.18 10.57 -27.86
CA GLY A 113 -9.83 10.96 -26.50
C GLY A 113 -8.70 12.02 -26.46
N PRO A 114 -8.37 12.51 -25.26
CA PRO A 114 -7.37 13.57 -25.10
C PRO A 114 -5.91 13.08 -25.08
N TRP A 115 -5.67 11.80 -24.80
CA TRP A 115 -4.33 11.30 -24.46
C TRP A 115 -3.63 10.60 -25.62
N PRO A 116 -2.27 10.63 -25.67
CA PRO A 116 -1.53 9.68 -26.51
C PRO A 116 -1.72 8.26 -25.97
N PRO A 117 -1.50 7.22 -26.78
CA PRO A 117 -1.46 5.84 -26.28
C PRO A 117 -0.42 5.70 -25.16
N HIS A 118 -0.83 5.20 -24.00
CA HIS A 118 0.03 5.01 -22.83
C HIS A 118 -0.43 3.80 -22.02
N CYS A 119 0.42 3.26 -21.18
CA CYS A 119 0.15 2.12 -20.29
C CYS A 119 -0.63 0.98 -20.95
N ILE A 120 -0.36 0.75 -22.24
CA ILE A 120 -0.99 -0.37 -22.96
C ILE A 120 -0.59 -1.67 -22.26
N ARG A 121 -1.56 -2.49 -21.91
CA ARG A 121 -1.37 -3.75 -21.21
C ARG A 121 -0.28 -4.60 -21.84
N PHE A 122 0.55 -5.22 -21.01
CA PHE A 122 1.70 -6.05 -21.40
C PHE A 122 2.83 -5.33 -22.13
N SER A 123 2.76 -4.01 -22.31
CA SER A 123 3.87 -3.22 -22.85
C SER A 123 4.88 -2.84 -21.75
N LYS A 124 6.05 -2.35 -22.16
CA LYS A 124 7.01 -1.73 -21.25
C LYS A 124 6.37 -0.52 -20.53
N GLY A 125 5.55 0.24 -21.24
CA GLY A 125 4.88 1.44 -20.73
C GLY A 125 3.99 1.18 -19.51
N SER A 126 3.36 0.00 -19.45
CA SER A 126 2.48 -0.37 -18.34
C SER A 126 3.22 -0.95 -17.11
N GLN A 127 4.55 -1.09 -17.14
CA GLN A 127 5.31 -1.65 -16.03
C GLN A 127 5.47 -0.64 -14.90
N ILE A 128 5.24 -1.08 -13.67
CA ILE A 128 5.57 -0.32 -12.45
C ILE A 128 7.10 -0.13 -12.41
N ASP A 129 7.57 1.00 -11.88
CA ASP A 129 9.00 1.19 -11.60
C ASP A 129 9.50 0.05 -10.70
N GLU A 130 10.42 -0.74 -11.22
CA GLU A 130 10.91 -1.98 -10.57
C GLU A 130 11.55 -1.72 -9.20
N ARG A 131 12.13 -0.52 -8.99
CA ARG A 131 12.75 -0.14 -7.72
C ARG A 131 11.73 -0.11 -6.57
N LEU A 132 10.49 0.28 -6.85
CA LEU A 132 9.41 0.30 -5.86
C LEU A 132 9.01 -1.12 -5.44
N ILE A 133 8.91 -2.02 -6.39
CA ILE A 133 8.63 -3.45 -6.11
C ILE A 133 9.79 -4.05 -5.32
N GLN A 134 11.04 -3.78 -5.73
CA GLN A 134 12.23 -4.28 -5.04
C GLN A 134 12.30 -3.76 -3.60
N ALA A 135 11.99 -2.48 -3.36
CA ALA A 135 11.95 -1.91 -2.02
C ALA A 135 10.92 -2.62 -1.11
N CYS A 136 9.76 -3.00 -1.64
CA CYS A 136 8.79 -3.79 -0.89
C CYS A 136 9.34 -5.19 -0.53
N LEU A 137 10.00 -5.87 -1.48
CA LEU A 137 10.60 -7.19 -1.29
C LEU A 137 11.72 -7.14 -0.24
N ASP A 138 12.64 -6.19 -0.35
CA ASP A 138 13.79 -6.04 0.56
C ASP A 138 13.35 -5.77 2.01
N LYS A 139 12.24 -5.07 2.18
CA LYS A 139 11.67 -4.75 3.50
C LYS A 139 10.64 -5.78 3.98
N ASN A 140 10.36 -6.82 3.20
CA ASN A 140 9.29 -7.77 3.45
C ASN A 140 7.91 -7.10 3.69
N ILE A 141 7.63 -6.01 2.99
CA ILE A 141 6.34 -5.34 3.02
C ILE A 141 5.43 -6.02 1.98
N PRO A 142 4.30 -6.61 2.38
CA PRO A 142 3.35 -7.16 1.43
C PRO A 142 2.80 -6.06 0.54
N TYR A 143 2.68 -6.35 -0.76
CA TYR A 143 2.07 -5.43 -1.71
C TYR A 143 0.99 -6.10 -2.54
N GLN A 144 0.08 -5.29 -3.04
CA GLN A 144 -0.96 -5.67 -3.97
C GLN A 144 -0.93 -4.71 -5.17
N VAL A 145 -1.33 -5.21 -6.33
CA VAL A 145 -1.50 -4.38 -7.54
C VAL A 145 -2.97 -4.37 -7.90
N ILE A 146 -3.52 -3.20 -8.22
CA ILE A 146 -4.89 -3.04 -8.70
C ILE A 146 -4.87 -2.30 -10.03
N ARG A 147 -5.52 -2.89 -11.02
CA ARG A 147 -5.62 -2.33 -12.37
C ARG A 147 -6.84 -1.45 -12.50
N LYS A 148 -6.71 -0.39 -13.28
CA LYS A 148 -7.80 0.50 -13.70
C LYS A 148 -7.66 0.83 -15.19
N GLY A 149 -8.67 1.46 -15.79
CA GLY A 149 -8.67 1.81 -17.21
C GLY A 149 -8.78 0.59 -18.13
N GLU A 150 -9.37 -0.51 -17.66
CA GLU A 150 -9.58 -1.72 -18.49
C GLU A 150 -10.83 -1.64 -19.38
N VAL A 151 -11.77 -0.74 -19.06
CA VAL A 151 -13.02 -0.55 -19.77
C VAL A 151 -12.84 0.51 -20.85
N ILE A 152 -12.93 0.09 -22.11
CA ILE A 152 -12.59 0.91 -23.28
C ILE A 152 -13.42 2.20 -23.41
N GLU A 153 -14.69 2.12 -23.02
CA GLU A 153 -15.67 3.19 -23.23
C GLU A 153 -15.74 4.20 -22.08
N THR A 154 -15.04 3.91 -20.97
CA THR A 154 -15.16 4.71 -19.76
C THR A 154 -13.78 5.07 -19.20
N GLU A 155 -13.51 6.36 -19.09
CA GLU A 155 -12.28 6.86 -18.45
C GLU A 155 -12.33 6.57 -16.94
N GLU A 156 -11.29 5.96 -16.40
CA GLU A 156 -11.14 5.60 -15.01
C GLU A 156 -9.87 6.20 -14.41
N TYR A 157 -9.86 7.52 -14.20
CA TYR A 157 -8.69 8.15 -13.57
C TYR A 157 -8.42 7.63 -12.16
N GLY A 158 -9.44 7.54 -11.31
CA GLY A 158 -9.27 7.15 -9.91
C GLY A 158 -9.50 5.66 -9.67
N ALA A 159 -8.63 5.03 -8.90
CA ALA A 159 -8.91 3.71 -8.33
C ALA A 159 -9.96 3.81 -7.20
N PHE A 160 -10.48 2.65 -6.75
CA PHE A 160 -11.32 2.51 -5.56
C PHE A 160 -12.67 3.21 -5.61
N GLN A 161 -13.35 3.23 -6.77
CA GLN A 161 -14.69 3.79 -6.91
C GLN A 161 -15.70 3.15 -5.93
N LYS A 162 -15.42 1.92 -5.49
CA LYS A 162 -16.23 1.23 -4.49
C LYS A 162 -15.35 0.68 -3.37
N ILE A 163 -15.66 1.05 -2.14
CA ILE A 163 -15.02 0.53 -0.93
C ILE A 163 -16.10 -0.11 -0.07
N THR A 164 -15.94 -1.39 0.26
CA THR A 164 -16.91 -2.11 1.08
C THR A 164 -16.62 -1.92 2.58
N PRO A 165 -17.63 -1.98 3.45
CA PRO A 165 -17.40 -2.08 4.90
C PRO A 165 -16.50 -3.25 5.26
N ALA A 166 -15.78 -3.13 6.38
CA ALA A 166 -14.88 -4.18 6.83
C ALA A 166 -15.65 -5.46 7.21
N VAL A 167 -15.22 -6.59 6.63
CA VAL A 167 -15.70 -7.92 6.99
C VAL A 167 -14.51 -8.71 7.54
N LYS A 168 -14.64 -9.27 8.75
CA LYS A 168 -13.53 -9.94 9.46
C LYS A 168 -12.26 -9.07 9.54
N GLY A 169 -12.43 -7.77 9.78
CA GLY A 169 -11.33 -6.80 9.90
C GLY A 169 -10.71 -6.35 8.57
N LYS A 170 -11.17 -6.82 7.43
CA LYS A 170 -10.67 -6.40 6.11
C LYS A 170 -11.78 -5.77 5.27
N ARG A 171 -11.44 -4.72 4.52
CA ARG A 171 -12.31 -4.08 3.52
C ARG A 171 -11.81 -4.41 2.12
N THR A 172 -12.71 -4.38 1.16
CA THR A 172 -12.37 -4.54 -0.25
C THR A 172 -12.43 -3.18 -0.93
N LEU A 173 -11.37 -2.84 -1.67
CA LEU A 173 -11.23 -1.65 -2.48
C LEU A 173 -11.27 -2.08 -3.95
N CYS A 174 -12.20 -1.53 -4.72
CA CYS A 174 -12.48 -1.96 -6.08
C CYS A 174 -12.26 -0.84 -7.09
N THR A 175 -11.72 -1.19 -8.24
CA THR A 175 -11.89 -0.47 -9.50
C THR A 175 -13.12 -0.99 -10.23
N MET A 176 -13.33 -0.59 -11.47
CA MET A 176 -14.45 -1.10 -12.28
C MET A 176 -14.34 -2.61 -12.52
N THR A 177 -13.13 -3.14 -12.65
CA THR A 177 -12.87 -4.54 -13.04
C THR A 177 -12.05 -5.34 -12.05
N ASP A 178 -11.31 -4.68 -11.15
CA ASP A 178 -10.36 -5.34 -10.24
C ASP A 178 -10.63 -5.00 -8.77
N LYS A 179 -9.99 -5.72 -7.84
CA LYS A 179 -10.16 -5.51 -6.40
C LYS A 179 -8.94 -5.96 -5.61
N VAL A 180 -8.69 -5.25 -4.51
CA VAL A 180 -7.71 -5.62 -3.47
C VAL A 180 -8.36 -5.54 -2.09
N THR A 181 -7.68 -6.04 -1.06
CA THR A 181 -8.19 -5.98 0.32
C THR A 181 -7.16 -5.36 1.25
N SER A 182 -7.62 -4.55 2.20
CA SER A 182 -6.77 -4.01 3.26
C SER A 182 -7.44 -4.13 4.64
N ALA A 183 -6.62 -4.39 5.66
CA ALA A 183 -7.04 -4.36 7.06
C ALA A 183 -6.82 -2.98 7.71
N ASN A 184 -6.03 -2.11 7.09
CA ASN A 184 -5.69 -0.80 7.63
C ASN A 184 -6.83 0.22 7.45
N THR A 185 -6.85 1.23 8.30
CA THR A 185 -7.75 2.38 8.23
C THR A 185 -7.02 3.67 7.91
N ASN A 186 -5.70 3.67 8.10
CA ASN A 186 -4.83 4.81 7.77
C ASN A 186 -4.14 4.54 6.45
N PHE A 187 -4.20 5.51 5.59
CA PHE A 187 -3.63 5.47 4.25
C PHE A 187 -2.73 6.69 4.05
N VAL A 188 -1.67 6.50 3.29
CA VAL A 188 -0.88 7.58 2.71
C VAL A 188 -0.93 7.41 1.20
N ILE A 189 -1.17 8.50 0.47
CA ILE A 189 -1.24 8.48 -0.99
C ILE A 189 -0.11 9.30 -1.60
N CYS A 190 0.47 8.78 -2.68
CA CYS A 190 1.50 9.42 -3.51
C CYS A 190 1.41 8.91 -4.95
N GLY A 191 2.29 9.35 -5.83
CA GLY A 191 2.39 8.88 -7.22
C GLY A 191 2.05 9.94 -8.27
N VAL A 192 1.48 9.52 -9.43
CA VAL A 192 1.23 10.39 -10.59
C VAL A 192 -0.13 10.08 -11.27
N ALA A 193 -0.76 11.01 -12.00
CA ALA A 193 -0.50 12.43 -11.93
C ALA A 193 -1.35 13.05 -10.81
N GLY A 194 -0.76 14.00 -10.07
CA GLY A 194 -1.39 14.62 -8.91
C GLY A 194 -2.71 15.30 -9.21
N ASP A 195 -2.86 15.87 -10.37
CA ASP A 195 -4.04 16.60 -10.85
C ASP A 195 -5.10 15.72 -11.54
N TYR A 196 -4.84 14.41 -11.68
CA TYR A 196 -5.72 13.41 -12.27
C TYR A 196 -5.82 12.17 -11.37
N CYS A 197 -5.02 11.14 -11.62
CA CYS A 197 -5.16 9.82 -11.00
C CYS A 197 -5.00 9.86 -9.47
N VAL A 198 -4.03 10.62 -8.94
CA VAL A 198 -3.84 10.77 -7.49
C VAL A 198 -5.04 11.48 -6.88
N LEU A 199 -5.48 12.59 -7.45
CA LEU A 199 -6.61 13.38 -6.94
C LEU A 199 -7.91 12.57 -6.93
N GLU A 200 -8.22 11.87 -8.03
CA GLU A 200 -9.46 11.08 -8.11
C GLU A 200 -9.41 9.85 -7.19
N THR A 201 -8.26 9.19 -7.06
CA THR A 201 -8.07 8.09 -6.10
C THR A 201 -8.22 8.59 -4.66
N LEU A 202 -7.65 9.76 -4.33
CA LEU A 202 -7.79 10.39 -3.01
C LEU A 202 -9.26 10.70 -2.69
N LYS A 203 -10.00 11.28 -3.64
CA LYS A 203 -11.45 11.54 -3.48
C LYS A 203 -12.23 10.26 -3.18
N ASN A 204 -11.93 9.17 -3.89
CA ASN A 204 -12.57 7.88 -3.69
C ASN A 204 -12.27 7.27 -2.31
N LEU A 205 -11.00 7.34 -1.85
CA LEU A 205 -10.63 6.89 -0.52
C LEU A 205 -11.36 7.66 0.59
N LEU A 206 -11.40 8.99 0.48
CA LEU A 206 -12.11 9.86 1.43
C LEU A 206 -13.62 9.58 1.43
N LYS A 207 -14.25 9.42 0.25
CA LYS A 207 -15.66 9.02 0.11
C LYS A 207 -15.93 7.66 0.76
N GLY A 208 -14.97 6.76 0.72
CA GLY A 208 -15.01 5.46 1.40
C GLY A 208 -14.84 5.52 2.91
N GLY A 209 -14.68 6.71 3.50
CA GLY A 209 -14.55 6.93 4.94
C GLY A 209 -13.19 6.52 5.50
N LEU A 210 -12.13 6.52 4.68
CA LEU A 210 -10.78 6.23 5.10
C LEU A 210 -10.05 7.49 5.57
N HIS A 211 -9.12 7.32 6.52
CA HIS A 211 -8.19 8.37 6.91
C HIS A 211 -7.01 8.36 5.93
N VAL A 212 -6.78 9.48 5.24
CA VAL A 212 -5.77 9.57 4.19
C VAL A 212 -4.91 10.81 4.39
N ASP A 213 -3.61 10.59 4.56
CA ASP A 213 -2.59 11.64 4.50
C ASP A 213 -2.02 11.69 3.07
N VAL A 214 -1.58 12.85 2.61
CA VAL A 214 -1.01 13.02 1.26
C VAL A 214 0.49 13.25 1.38
N TYR A 215 1.29 12.36 0.81
CA TYR A 215 2.74 12.55 0.72
C TYR A 215 3.09 13.35 -0.52
N THR A 216 3.05 14.68 -0.40
CA THR A 216 3.17 15.61 -1.55
C THR A 216 4.54 15.58 -2.21
N ASN A 217 5.63 15.30 -1.46
CA ASN A 217 6.97 15.16 -2.06
C ASN A 217 7.08 13.93 -2.99
N GLY A 218 6.23 12.93 -2.75
CA GLY A 218 6.08 11.74 -3.61
C GLY A 218 5.05 11.90 -4.72
N VAL A 219 4.60 13.12 -5.04
CA VAL A 219 3.63 13.38 -6.12
C VAL A 219 4.24 14.26 -7.21
N ALA A 220 4.04 13.86 -8.47
CA ALA A 220 4.25 14.74 -9.62
C ALA A 220 2.92 15.02 -10.32
N SER A 221 2.77 16.22 -10.89
CA SER A 221 1.53 16.72 -11.49
C SER A 221 1.81 17.43 -12.80
N ILE A 222 0.87 17.33 -13.75
CA ILE A 222 0.95 18.05 -15.04
C ILE A 222 0.74 19.54 -14.82
N ASP A 223 -0.18 19.93 -13.94
CA ASP A 223 -0.50 21.33 -13.58
C ASP A 223 0.41 21.93 -12.50
N LYS A 224 1.57 21.32 -12.23
CA LYS A 224 2.50 21.71 -11.15
C LYS A 224 1.92 21.62 -9.74
N GLY A 225 0.86 20.83 -9.54
CA GLY A 225 0.27 20.52 -8.25
C GLY A 225 -0.82 21.48 -7.78
N GLU A 226 -1.31 22.39 -8.63
CA GLU A 226 -2.30 23.41 -8.26
C GLU A 226 -3.64 22.79 -7.80
N LYS A 227 -4.19 21.83 -8.57
CA LYS A 227 -5.47 21.21 -8.23
C LYS A 227 -5.39 20.38 -6.96
N LEU A 228 -4.32 19.58 -6.82
CA LEU A 228 -4.14 18.74 -5.63
C LEU A 228 -3.94 19.59 -4.39
N SER A 229 -3.08 20.62 -4.45
CA SER A 229 -2.81 21.54 -3.33
C SER A 229 -4.08 22.28 -2.89
N SER A 230 -4.89 22.74 -3.86
CA SER A 230 -6.18 23.38 -3.58
C SER A 230 -7.15 22.43 -2.88
N PHE A 231 -7.23 21.18 -3.33
CA PHE A 231 -8.08 20.16 -2.74
C PHE A 231 -7.63 19.78 -1.32
N ILE A 232 -6.32 19.61 -1.10
CA ILE A 232 -5.75 19.36 0.24
C ILE A 232 -6.15 20.47 1.20
N LYS A 233 -6.02 21.74 0.78
CA LYS A 233 -6.39 22.91 1.57
C LYS A 233 -7.90 22.98 1.82
N GLU A 234 -8.73 22.79 0.80
CA GLU A 234 -10.19 22.78 0.91
C GLU A 234 -10.69 21.74 1.91
N LYS A 235 -10.13 20.53 1.85
CA LYS A 235 -10.54 19.42 2.72
C LYS A 235 -9.78 19.37 4.05
N ASN A 236 -8.87 20.32 4.29
CA ASN A 236 -8.01 20.35 5.49
C ASN A 236 -7.31 19.00 5.73
N LEU A 237 -6.76 18.42 4.66
CA LEU A 237 -6.08 17.14 4.73
C LEU A 237 -4.67 17.32 5.29
N LYS A 238 -4.19 16.28 5.98
CA LYS A 238 -2.84 16.27 6.50
C LYS A 238 -1.87 15.92 5.37
N VAL A 239 -0.77 16.69 5.31
CA VAL A 239 0.39 16.38 4.48
C VAL A 239 1.33 15.50 5.30
N ALA A 240 1.68 14.34 4.77
CA ALA A 240 2.69 13.46 5.36
C ALA A 240 4.09 14.08 5.15
N ASN A 241 4.91 14.05 6.19
CA ASN A 241 6.28 14.55 6.17
C ASN A 241 7.25 13.41 5.78
N ASP A 242 8.45 13.80 5.33
CA ASP A 242 9.58 12.91 5.08
C ASP A 242 10.05 12.19 6.35
#